data_47af7ceb55e610805563588c3629928b
#
_entry.id   47af7ceb55e610805563588c3629928b
#
_cell.length_a   1.000
_cell.length_b   1.000
_cell.length_c   1.000
_cell.angle_alpha   90.00
_cell.angle_beta   90.00
_cell.angle_gamma   90.00
#
_symmetry.space_group_name_H-M   'P 1'
#
loop_
_entity.id
_entity.type
_entity.pdbx_description
1 polymer ?
#
loop_
_entity_poly.entity_id
_entity_poly.type
_entity_poly.pdbx_seq_one_letter_code
_entity_poly.pdbx_strand_id
1 'polypeptide(L)'
;MTPTSPQLTEHVLADRVLGGWLGRIAGNMLGKPVEQGEVWTRERIDRYLRQAEALPLTDYLPEPPSREMESALRSEWRACVRGRIHGSCRDDDVDYAVLGLHLLETHGSAFTTEQAGELWLLRLPYLQTFTAERAAYRNLVNGLKPPLTATYDNPCQEWIGALIRADVFGWTNPGVPRRAASLARRDAVLSHTGNGVYGAMWAAALVAAAFTARAPRAALDAALTVIPASSRLARVVRRVISLHESRLNWEETLATVEEETAGLGWIHTVPNAAVITAGLLYGDGDFTRTVTLTVRGGLDTDSNGATAGSVAGVLCGADAIPAQWTEPLEDRVRSAVFGFDGVRISELARRTVELAGR
;
A
#
# COMPACT_ATOMS: atom_id res chain seq x y z
N MET A 1 29.46 -18.54 3.66
CA MET A 1 28.35 -19.19 2.95
C MET A 1 27.08 -18.45 3.35
N THR A 2 26.53 -17.65 2.47
CA THR A 2 25.21 -17.05 2.67
C THR A 2 24.18 -18.19 2.60
N PRO A 3 23.27 -18.32 3.58
CA PRO A 3 22.22 -19.32 3.48
C PRO A 3 21.37 -19.00 2.25
N THR A 4 21.29 -19.94 1.32
CA THR A 4 20.36 -19.87 0.20
C THR A 4 18.96 -19.85 0.78
N SER A 5 18.23 -18.75 0.56
CA SER A 5 16.80 -18.69 0.88
C SER A 5 16.12 -19.92 0.25
N PRO A 6 15.17 -20.57 0.97
CA PRO A 6 14.43 -21.68 0.39
C PRO A 6 13.77 -21.21 -0.91
N GLN A 7 14.07 -21.87 -2.01
CA GLN A 7 13.44 -21.60 -3.30
C GLN A 7 11.93 -21.90 -3.16
N LEU A 8 11.11 -20.87 -3.35
CA LEU A 8 9.66 -21.04 -3.42
C LEU A 8 9.33 -21.93 -4.63
N THR A 9 8.42 -22.88 -4.48
CA THR A 9 7.88 -23.59 -5.64
C THR A 9 7.08 -22.62 -6.51
N GLU A 10 6.96 -22.89 -7.79
CA GLU A 10 6.20 -22.06 -8.73
C GLU A 10 4.76 -21.84 -8.25
N HIS A 11 4.12 -22.91 -7.75
CA HIS A 11 2.77 -22.83 -7.18
C HIS A 11 2.69 -21.88 -5.98
N VAL A 12 3.58 -22.00 -5.01
CA VAL A 12 3.62 -21.11 -3.83
C VAL A 12 3.92 -19.67 -4.22
N LEU A 13 4.79 -19.46 -5.22
CA LEU A 13 5.06 -18.11 -5.74
C LEU A 13 3.80 -17.50 -6.37
N ALA A 14 3.12 -18.26 -7.23
CA ALA A 14 1.91 -17.80 -7.91
C ALA A 14 0.78 -17.48 -6.92
N ASP A 15 0.56 -18.36 -5.94
CA ASP A 15 -0.43 -18.17 -4.87
C ASP A 15 -0.13 -16.91 -4.04
N ARG A 16 1.12 -16.68 -3.64
CA ARG A 16 1.50 -15.51 -2.84
C ARG A 16 1.46 -14.20 -3.64
N VAL A 17 1.83 -14.23 -4.93
CA VAL A 17 1.70 -13.05 -5.80
C VAL A 17 0.23 -12.69 -6.00
N LEU A 18 -0.64 -13.68 -6.25
CA LEU A 18 -2.07 -13.46 -6.33
C LEU A 18 -2.64 -12.94 -5.01
N GLY A 19 -2.18 -13.50 -3.88
CA GLY A 19 -2.53 -13.03 -2.55
C GLY A 19 -2.14 -11.56 -2.33
N GLY A 20 -0.98 -11.14 -2.81
CA GLY A 20 -0.53 -9.75 -2.77
C GLY A 20 -1.45 -8.81 -3.55
N TRP A 21 -1.83 -9.16 -4.78
CA TRP A 21 -2.75 -8.36 -5.60
C TRP A 21 -4.16 -8.30 -4.99
N LEU A 22 -4.72 -9.45 -4.61
CA LEU A 22 -6.05 -9.51 -3.98
C LEU A 22 -6.08 -8.74 -2.66
N GLY A 23 -5.06 -8.95 -1.83
CA GLY A 23 -4.96 -8.27 -0.55
C GLY A 23 -4.83 -6.76 -0.69
N ARG A 24 -4.03 -6.28 -1.66
CA ARG A 24 -3.91 -4.86 -1.97
C ARG A 24 -5.26 -4.26 -2.33
N ILE A 25 -5.96 -4.87 -3.27
CA ILE A 25 -7.24 -4.36 -3.77
C ILE A 25 -8.32 -4.43 -2.67
N ALA A 26 -8.39 -5.53 -1.92
CA ALA A 26 -9.35 -5.67 -0.83
C ALA A 26 -9.12 -4.63 0.28
N GLY A 27 -7.86 -4.42 0.66
CA GLY A 27 -7.50 -3.42 1.68
C GLY A 27 -7.78 -1.99 1.23
N ASN A 28 -7.49 -1.65 -0.03
CA ASN A 28 -7.85 -0.36 -0.63
C ASN A 28 -9.38 -0.14 -0.60
N MET A 29 -10.15 -1.10 -1.11
CA MET A 29 -11.61 -1.04 -1.14
C MET A 29 -12.24 -0.89 0.26
N LEU A 30 -11.63 -1.51 1.28
CA LEU A 30 -12.07 -1.37 2.68
C LEU A 30 -11.85 0.06 3.19
N GLY A 31 -10.69 0.65 2.90
CA GLY A 31 -10.33 1.99 3.39
C GLY A 31 -10.96 3.13 2.64
N LYS A 32 -11.20 2.96 1.32
CA LYS A 32 -11.63 4.03 0.41
C LYS A 32 -12.86 4.84 0.86
N PRO A 33 -13.93 4.28 1.44
CA PRO A 33 -15.07 5.10 1.88
C PRO A 33 -14.72 6.12 2.96
N VAL A 34 -13.76 5.83 3.79
CA VAL A 34 -13.34 6.64 4.96
C VAL A 34 -11.94 7.25 4.78
N GLU A 35 -11.43 7.31 3.56
CA GLU A 35 -10.21 8.05 3.20
C GLU A 35 -10.45 9.54 3.43
N GLN A 36 -9.71 10.16 4.24
CA GLN A 36 -9.65 11.60 4.56
C GLN A 36 -9.39 11.81 6.06
N GLY A 37 -8.16 11.61 6.49
CA GLY A 37 -7.79 11.52 7.90
C GLY A 37 -8.12 12.73 8.77
N GLU A 38 -8.35 13.91 8.19
CA GLU A 38 -8.84 15.08 8.96
C GLU A 38 -10.33 14.95 9.32
N VAL A 39 -11.09 14.23 8.51
CA VAL A 39 -12.54 14.01 8.71
C VAL A 39 -12.79 12.66 9.38
N TRP A 40 -12.07 11.62 8.93
CA TRP A 40 -12.21 10.25 9.40
C TRP A 40 -11.06 9.87 10.33
N THR A 41 -11.10 10.46 11.53
CA THR A 41 -10.19 10.05 12.61
C THR A 41 -10.54 8.64 13.09
N ARG A 42 -9.61 7.98 13.77
CA ARG A 42 -9.79 6.65 14.38
C ARG A 42 -11.08 6.59 15.23
N GLU A 43 -11.32 7.60 16.06
CA GLU A 43 -12.53 7.68 16.92
C GLU A 43 -13.81 7.79 16.09
N ARG A 44 -13.77 8.49 14.95
CA ARG A 44 -14.95 8.62 14.08
C ARG A 44 -15.23 7.34 13.32
N ILE A 45 -14.20 6.64 12.85
CA ILE A 45 -14.34 5.31 12.24
C ILE A 45 -14.94 4.34 13.26
N ASP A 46 -14.43 4.30 14.47
CA ASP A 46 -14.98 3.45 15.55
C ASP A 46 -16.42 3.81 15.91
N ARG A 47 -16.78 5.10 15.89
CA ARG A 47 -18.17 5.55 16.09
C ARG A 47 -19.09 5.05 14.97
N TYR A 48 -18.63 5.17 13.71
CA TYR A 48 -19.35 4.63 12.54
C TYR A 48 -19.63 3.13 12.74
N LEU A 49 -18.60 2.36 13.05
CA LEU A 49 -18.70 0.92 13.21
C LEU A 49 -19.60 0.51 14.39
N ARG A 50 -19.53 1.23 15.53
CA ARG A 50 -20.46 1.00 16.66
C ARG A 50 -21.91 1.28 16.29
N GLN A 51 -22.18 2.39 15.60
CA GLN A 51 -23.55 2.74 15.16
C GLN A 51 -24.10 1.75 14.14
N ALA A 52 -23.23 1.16 13.32
CA ALA A 52 -23.60 0.14 12.34
C ALA A 52 -23.58 -1.28 12.89
N GLU A 53 -23.36 -1.46 14.22
CA GLU A 53 -23.24 -2.77 14.90
C GLU A 53 -22.20 -3.70 14.22
N ALA A 54 -21.08 -3.12 13.72
CA ALA A 54 -20.06 -3.82 12.95
C ALA A 54 -18.70 -3.91 13.66
N LEU A 55 -18.66 -3.90 14.98
CA LEU A 55 -17.47 -4.19 15.79
C LEU A 55 -17.57 -5.56 16.45
N PRO A 56 -16.52 -6.39 16.39
CA PRO A 56 -15.29 -6.18 15.60
C PRO A 56 -15.54 -6.19 14.09
N LEU A 57 -14.78 -5.36 13.35
CA LEU A 57 -14.90 -5.35 11.90
C LEU A 57 -14.29 -6.64 11.32
N THR A 58 -15.05 -7.36 10.51
CA THR A 58 -14.65 -8.66 9.93
C THR A 58 -14.94 -8.78 8.43
N ASP A 59 -15.42 -7.70 7.82
CA ASP A 59 -15.82 -7.62 6.41
C ASP A 59 -15.67 -6.16 5.94
N TYR A 60 -15.95 -5.89 4.68
CA TYR A 60 -16.05 -4.52 4.16
C TYR A 60 -16.98 -3.65 5.00
N LEU A 61 -16.75 -2.33 4.95
CA LEU A 61 -17.59 -1.40 5.71
C LEU A 61 -19.07 -1.62 5.40
N PRO A 62 -19.96 -1.62 6.41
CA PRO A 62 -21.40 -1.67 6.16
C PRO A 62 -21.90 -0.37 5.53
N GLU A 63 -23.15 -0.33 5.11
CA GLU A 63 -23.80 0.93 4.72
C GLU A 63 -23.79 1.95 5.87
N PRO A 64 -23.74 3.26 5.55
CA PRO A 64 -23.65 4.29 6.58
C PRO A 64 -24.85 4.27 7.50
N PRO A 65 -24.66 4.28 8.83
CA PRO A 65 -25.74 4.17 9.82
C PRO A 65 -26.59 5.46 9.93
N SER A 66 -26.10 6.58 9.40
CA SER A 66 -26.80 7.86 9.45
C SER A 66 -26.45 8.75 8.25
N ARG A 67 -27.30 9.75 7.96
CA ARG A 67 -27.04 10.75 6.93
C ARG A 67 -25.79 11.61 7.22
N GLU A 68 -25.49 11.85 8.48
CA GLU A 68 -24.25 12.55 8.89
C GLU A 68 -23.04 11.76 8.45
N MET A 69 -23.00 10.46 8.75
CA MET A 69 -21.90 9.59 8.36
C MET A 69 -21.82 9.44 6.84
N GLU A 70 -22.98 9.27 6.15
CA GLU A 70 -23.03 9.18 4.69
C GLU A 70 -22.45 10.42 4.02
N SER A 71 -22.80 11.62 4.48
CA SER A 71 -22.33 12.87 3.87
C SER A 71 -20.83 13.12 4.00
N ALA A 72 -20.17 12.42 4.90
CA ALA A 72 -18.74 12.53 5.14
C ALA A 72 -17.92 11.46 4.37
N LEU A 73 -18.56 10.45 3.78
CA LEU A 73 -17.89 9.42 2.99
C LEU A 73 -17.41 9.98 1.63
N ARG A 74 -16.40 9.32 1.07
CA ARG A 74 -15.94 9.61 -0.30
C ARG A 74 -17.06 9.36 -1.30
N SER A 75 -17.01 10.03 -2.45
CA SER A 75 -18.08 9.98 -3.49
C SER A 75 -18.37 8.56 -3.97
N GLU A 76 -17.34 7.71 -4.03
CA GLU A 76 -17.41 6.33 -4.54
C GLU A 76 -17.83 5.31 -3.49
N TRP A 77 -18.12 5.71 -2.26
CA TRP A 77 -18.38 4.80 -1.14
C TRP A 77 -19.39 3.69 -1.44
N ARG A 78 -20.43 4.01 -2.26
CA ARG A 78 -21.48 3.04 -2.58
C ARG A 78 -20.98 1.78 -3.26
N ALA A 79 -19.92 1.87 -4.04
CA ALA A 79 -19.30 0.72 -4.69
C ALA A 79 -18.21 0.03 -3.83
N CYS A 80 -18.00 0.50 -2.59
CA CYS A 80 -16.96 -0.02 -1.70
C CYS A 80 -17.51 -0.56 -0.37
N VAL A 81 -18.83 -0.61 -0.19
CA VAL A 81 -19.46 -1.14 1.03
C VAL A 81 -19.96 -2.56 0.82
N ARG A 82 -20.05 -3.30 1.91
CA ARG A 82 -20.51 -4.68 1.95
C ARG A 82 -21.83 -4.88 1.21
N GLY A 83 -21.89 -5.87 0.32
CA GLY A 83 -23.06 -6.21 -0.47
C GLY A 83 -23.28 -5.36 -1.71
N ARG A 84 -22.40 -4.37 -1.99
CA ARG A 84 -22.50 -3.51 -3.20
C ARG A 84 -21.23 -3.53 -4.06
N ILE A 85 -20.22 -4.29 -3.68
CA ILE A 85 -18.97 -4.40 -4.43
C ILE A 85 -19.19 -5.34 -5.61
N HIS A 86 -18.82 -4.90 -6.82
CA HIS A 86 -18.85 -5.65 -8.08
C HIS A 86 -17.56 -5.33 -8.86
N GLY A 87 -16.45 -5.91 -8.43
CA GLY A 87 -15.11 -5.55 -8.89
C GLY A 87 -14.50 -4.40 -8.07
N SER A 88 -13.25 -4.04 -8.36
CA SER A 88 -12.63 -2.91 -7.66
C SER A 88 -13.18 -1.57 -8.14
N CYS A 89 -13.18 -0.55 -7.27
CA CYS A 89 -13.23 0.82 -7.71
C CYS A 89 -11.91 1.25 -8.34
N ARG A 90 -11.94 2.26 -9.19
CA ARG A 90 -10.72 2.90 -9.66
C ARG A 90 -10.05 3.63 -8.48
N ASP A 91 -8.75 3.44 -8.36
CA ASP A 91 -7.93 4.11 -7.36
C ASP A 91 -6.48 4.26 -7.82
N ASP A 92 -5.78 5.32 -7.37
CA ASP A 92 -4.37 5.51 -7.72
C ASP A 92 -3.46 4.50 -7.01
N ASP A 93 -3.80 4.02 -5.83
CA ASP A 93 -3.12 2.88 -5.19
C ASP A 93 -3.01 1.65 -6.09
N VAL A 94 -4.06 1.37 -6.86
CA VAL A 94 -4.09 0.24 -7.81
C VAL A 94 -3.47 0.64 -9.14
N ASP A 95 -3.77 1.84 -9.64
CA ASP A 95 -3.23 2.35 -10.91
C ASP A 95 -1.70 2.34 -10.93
N TYR A 96 -1.05 2.80 -9.86
CA TYR A 96 0.40 2.82 -9.82
C TYR A 96 1.03 1.43 -9.70
N ALA A 97 0.37 0.47 -9.06
CA ALA A 97 0.83 -0.91 -9.06
C ALA A 97 0.77 -1.52 -10.48
N VAL A 98 -0.31 -1.26 -11.21
CA VAL A 98 -0.47 -1.65 -12.64
C VAL A 98 0.58 -0.98 -13.51
N LEU A 99 0.80 0.32 -13.30
CA LEU A 99 1.78 1.09 -14.08
C LEU A 99 3.21 0.63 -13.80
N GLY A 100 3.55 0.29 -12.57
CA GLY A 100 4.84 -0.28 -12.20
C GLY A 100 5.07 -1.67 -12.79
N LEU A 101 4.02 -2.52 -12.87
CA LEU A 101 4.08 -3.79 -13.59
C LEU A 101 4.40 -3.54 -15.07
N HIS A 102 3.67 -2.63 -15.72
CA HIS A 102 3.89 -2.29 -17.13
C HIS A 102 5.29 -1.68 -17.38
N LEU A 103 5.82 -0.90 -16.42
CA LEU A 103 7.19 -0.38 -16.47
C LEU A 103 8.22 -1.51 -16.50
N LEU A 104 8.06 -2.51 -15.64
CA LEU A 104 8.96 -3.67 -15.58
C LEU A 104 8.84 -4.56 -16.82
N GLU A 105 7.65 -4.73 -17.39
CA GLU A 105 7.44 -5.47 -18.64
C GLU A 105 8.11 -4.79 -19.83
N THR A 106 8.03 -3.47 -19.87
CA THR A 106 8.53 -2.67 -21.03
C THR A 106 10.04 -2.48 -20.98
N HIS A 107 10.61 -2.23 -19.80
CA HIS A 107 12.01 -1.83 -19.65
C HIS A 107 12.86 -2.78 -18.81
N GLY A 108 12.23 -3.81 -18.21
CA GLY A 108 12.92 -4.74 -17.31
C GLY A 108 13.37 -4.08 -16.01
N SER A 109 14.14 -4.82 -15.21
CA SER A 109 14.65 -4.34 -13.92
C SER A 109 15.76 -3.27 -14.03
N ALA A 110 16.22 -2.94 -15.24
CA ALA A 110 17.21 -1.89 -15.50
C ALA A 110 16.57 -0.53 -15.86
N PHE A 111 15.24 -0.39 -15.77
CA PHE A 111 14.54 0.86 -16.09
C PHE A 111 15.16 2.08 -15.40
N THR A 112 15.07 3.24 -16.03
CA THR A 112 15.52 4.53 -15.45
C THR A 112 14.34 5.33 -14.91
N THR A 113 14.64 6.32 -14.07
CA THR A 113 13.62 7.26 -13.56
C THR A 113 12.96 8.04 -14.69
N GLU A 114 13.71 8.39 -15.73
CA GLU A 114 13.20 9.07 -16.92
C GLU A 114 12.17 8.19 -17.64
N GLN A 115 12.46 6.90 -17.84
CA GLN A 115 11.54 5.95 -18.46
C GLN A 115 10.25 5.78 -17.65
N ALA A 116 10.33 5.80 -16.32
CA ALA A 116 9.15 5.84 -15.48
C ALA A 116 8.31 7.10 -15.72
N GLY A 117 8.96 8.27 -15.82
CA GLY A 117 8.30 9.54 -16.13
C GLY A 117 7.67 9.56 -17.54
N GLU A 118 8.34 9.04 -18.53
CA GLU A 118 7.80 8.90 -19.89
C GLU A 118 6.55 7.99 -19.91
N LEU A 119 6.59 6.89 -19.15
CA LEU A 119 5.45 5.98 -19.05
C LEU A 119 4.23 6.66 -18.40
N TRP A 120 4.44 7.50 -17.37
CA TRP A 120 3.36 8.28 -16.78
C TRP A 120 2.69 9.18 -17.82
N LEU A 121 3.49 9.92 -18.60
CA LEU A 121 2.97 10.81 -19.64
C LEU A 121 2.18 10.06 -20.73
N LEU A 122 2.55 8.81 -21.02
CA LEU A 122 1.92 8.00 -22.07
C LEU A 122 0.68 7.23 -21.58
N ARG A 123 0.60 6.88 -20.31
CA ARG A 123 -0.37 5.90 -19.82
C ARG A 123 -1.31 6.42 -18.74
N LEU A 124 -0.93 7.47 -18.00
CA LEU A 124 -1.68 7.96 -16.86
C LEU A 124 -2.28 9.33 -17.15
N PRO A 125 -3.61 9.52 -17.10
CA PRO A 125 -4.21 10.84 -17.28
C PRO A 125 -3.82 11.80 -16.15
N TYR A 126 -3.41 13.01 -16.47
CA TYR A 126 -2.98 14.03 -15.49
C TYR A 126 -3.99 14.26 -14.36
N LEU A 127 -5.27 14.33 -14.67
CA LEU A 127 -6.33 14.58 -13.67
C LEU A 127 -6.57 13.39 -12.72
N GLN A 128 -5.94 12.25 -12.99
CA GLN A 128 -5.98 11.05 -12.15
C GLN A 128 -4.73 10.92 -11.25
N THR A 129 -3.89 11.94 -11.22
CA THR A 129 -2.75 12.06 -10.30
C THR A 129 -3.08 13.00 -9.15
N PHE A 130 -2.41 12.84 -8.00
CA PHE A 130 -2.62 13.64 -6.81
C PHE A 130 -1.27 14.12 -6.25
N THR A 131 -1.31 15.08 -5.37
CA THR A 131 -0.20 15.51 -4.50
C THR A 131 1.17 15.58 -5.18
N ALA A 132 2.16 14.84 -4.71
CA ALA A 132 3.53 14.84 -5.24
C ALA A 132 3.61 14.32 -6.68
N GLU A 133 2.79 13.34 -7.03
CA GLU A 133 2.70 12.78 -8.38
C GLU A 133 2.19 13.81 -9.38
N ARG A 134 1.18 14.57 -9.00
CA ARG A 134 0.64 15.67 -9.84
C ARG A 134 1.67 16.76 -10.04
N ALA A 135 2.42 17.12 -9.01
CA ALA A 135 3.51 18.09 -9.11
C ALA A 135 4.61 17.58 -10.06
N ALA A 136 5.03 16.33 -9.89
CA ALA A 136 6.04 15.71 -10.75
C ALA A 136 5.57 15.59 -12.21
N TYR A 137 4.31 15.19 -12.42
CA TYR A 137 3.73 15.11 -13.77
C TYR A 137 3.70 16.49 -14.45
N ARG A 138 3.24 17.54 -13.76
CA ARG A 138 3.29 18.93 -14.25
C ARG A 138 4.73 19.32 -14.61
N ASN A 139 5.69 18.97 -13.77
CA ASN A 139 7.10 19.28 -13.98
C ASN A 139 7.66 18.53 -15.21
N LEU A 140 7.28 17.28 -15.43
CA LEU A 140 7.61 16.53 -16.65
C LEU A 140 7.04 17.21 -17.91
N VAL A 141 5.77 17.60 -17.90
CA VAL A 141 5.12 18.30 -19.03
C VAL A 141 5.84 19.63 -19.35
N ASN A 142 6.36 20.30 -18.32
CA ASN A 142 7.15 21.52 -18.46
C ASN A 142 8.62 21.27 -18.86
N GLY A 143 9.00 20.03 -19.18
CA GLY A 143 10.33 19.64 -19.65
C GLY A 143 11.39 19.50 -18.56
N LEU A 144 11.00 19.52 -17.28
CA LEU A 144 11.93 19.25 -16.18
C LEU A 144 12.28 17.75 -16.14
N LYS A 145 13.52 17.46 -15.75
CA LYS A 145 14.03 16.10 -15.63
C LYS A 145 14.23 15.72 -14.16
N PRO A 146 14.17 14.43 -13.81
CA PRO A 146 14.59 13.98 -12.50
C PRO A 146 16.03 14.41 -12.19
N PRO A 147 16.36 14.82 -10.96
CA PRO A 147 15.49 14.84 -9.77
C PRO A 147 14.65 16.12 -9.60
N LEU A 148 14.73 17.10 -10.52
CA LEU A 148 13.99 18.36 -10.42
C LEU A 148 12.48 18.14 -10.48
N THR A 149 12.01 17.08 -11.13
CA THR A 149 10.60 16.72 -11.13
C THR A 149 10.03 16.52 -9.72
N ALA A 150 10.83 16.00 -8.79
CA ALA A 150 10.43 15.78 -7.41
C ALA A 150 10.50 17.01 -6.51
N THR A 151 11.36 18.00 -6.88
CA THR A 151 11.68 19.10 -5.97
C THR A 151 11.12 20.46 -6.39
N TYR A 152 10.89 20.66 -7.68
CA TYR A 152 10.40 21.95 -8.18
C TYR A 152 8.91 22.12 -7.87
N ASP A 153 8.59 23.12 -7.05
CA ASP A 153 7.23 23.48 -6.65
C ASP A 153 6.39 22.26 -6.23
N ASN A 154 6.97 21.43 -5.37
CA ASN A 154 6.35 20.21 -4.85
C ASN A 154 6.40 20.23 -3.31
N PRO A 155 5.37 20.70 -2.62
CA PRO A 155 5.32 20.69 -1.16
C PRO A 155 5.07 19.28 -0.56
N CYS A 156 4.70 18.29 -1.39
CA CYS A 156 4.26 16.96 -0.96
C CYS A 156 5.38 15.89 -1.03
N GLN A 157 6.65 16.31 -1.08
CA GLN A 157 7.80 15.44 -1.36
C GLN A 157 7.96 14.24 -0.41
N GLU A 158 7.43 14.31 0.80
CA GLU A 158 7.50 13.24 1.80
C GLU A 158 6.13 12.60 2.09
N TRP A 159 5.14 12.84 1.23
CA TRP A 159 3.83 12.22 1.36
C TRP A 159 3.84 10.78 0.85
N ILE A 160 2.75 10.05 1.11
CA ILE A 160 2.69 8.59 0.98
C ILE A 160 2.76 8.06 -0.48
N GLY A 161 2.57 8.90 -1.48
CA GLY A 161 2.39 8.49 -2.87
C GLY A 161 3.48 7.59 -3.46
N ALA A 162 4.74 7.69 -3.01
CA ALA A 162 5.77 6.74 -3.44
C ALA A 162 5.69 5.40 -2.71
N LEU A 163 5.22 5.37 -1.46
CA LEU A 163 5.04 4.15 -0.69
C LEU A 163 3.95 3.28 -1.32
N ILE A 164 2.81 3.88 -1.68
CA ILE A 164 1.64 3.15 -2.20
C ILE A 164 1.90 2.42 -3.53
N ARG A 165 2.88 2.82 -4.32
CA ARG A 165 3.17 2.23 -5.63
C ARG A 165 4.34 1.26 -5.64
N ALA A 166 4.90 0.95 -4.47
CA ALA A 166 6.13 0.20 -4.35
C ALA A 166 5.97 -1.33 -4.37
N ASP A 167 4.77 -1.84 -4.14
CA ASP A 167 4.48 -3.26 -3.92
C ASP A 167 4.92 -4.15 -5.08
N VAL A 168 4.71 -3.70 -6.32
CA VAL A 168 5.09 -4.45 -7.52
C VAL A 168 6.59 -4.77 -7.57
N PHE A 169 7.43 -3.87 -7.05
CA PHE A 169 8.88 -4.13 -6.94
C PHE A 169 9.17 -5.18 -5.87
N GLY A 170 8.31 -5.30 -4.86
CA GLY A 170 8.35 -6.39 -3.88
C GLY A 170 7.91 -7.71 -4.48
N TRP A 171 6.75 -7.75 -5.14
CA TRP A 171 6.20 -8.96 -5.75
C TRP A 171 7.10 -9.58 -6.81
N THR A 172 7.81 -8.76 -7.58
CA THR A 172 8.76 -9.22 -8.61
C THR A 172 10.14 -9.61 -8.08
N ASN A 173 10.39 -9.39 -6.77
CA ASN A 173 11.67 -9.72 -6.11
C ASN A 173 11.47 -10.52 -4.82
N PRO A 174 10.80 -11.70 -4.87
CA PRO A 174 10.46 -12.49 -3.71
C PRO A 174 11.72 -12.91 -2.92
N GLY A 175 11.74 -12.60 -1.63
CA GLY A 175 12.86 -12.90 -0.74
C GLY A 175 14.13 -12.05 -0.95
N VAL A 176 14.10 -11.01 -1.80
CA VAL A 176 15.25 -10.16 -2.10
C VAL A 176 14.97 -8.67 -1.77
N PRO A 177 14.79 -8.31 -0.48
CA PRO A 177 14.36 -6.97 -0.06
C PRO A 177 15.23 -5.83 -0.59
N ARG A 178 16.55 -6.03 -0.66
CA ARG A 178 17.49 -5.00 -1.14
C ARG A 178 17.30 -4.65 -2.61
N ARG A 179 17.02 -5.66 -3.45
CA ARG A 179 16.75 -5.47 -4.88
C ARG A 179 15.41 -4.75 -5.07
N ALA A 180 14.37 -5.19 -4.36
CA ALA A 180 13.06 -4.54 -4.36
C ALA A 180 13.17 -3.05 -3.97
N ALA A 181 13.86 -2.74 -2.87
CA ALA A 181 14.09 -1.36 -2.42
C ALA A 181 14.87 -0.52 -3.44
N SER A 182 15.85 -1.09 -4.15
CA SER A 182 16.62 -0.38 -5.18
C SER A 182 15.74 0.01 -6.36
N LEU A 183 14.84 -0.87 -6.80
CA LEU A 183 13.87 -0.58 -7.88
C LEU A 183 12.84 0.47 -7.44
N ALA A 184 12.27 0.30 -6.25
CA ALA A 184 11.34 1.27 -5.68
C ALA A 184 11.96 2.66 -5.51
N ARG A 185 13.25 2.74 -5.07
CA ARG A 185 13.96 4.02 -5.00
C ARG A 185 14.06 4.70 -6.37
N ARG A 186 14.34 3.94 -7.42
CA ARG A 186 14.51 4.45 -8.78
C ARG A 186 13.20 5.04 -9.32
N ASP A 187 12.08 4.43 -9.02
CA ASP A 187 10.75 4.96 -9.32
C ASP A 187 10.40 6.17 -8.42
N ALA A 188 10.63 6.06 -7.11
CA ALA A 188 10.22 7.05 -6.12
C ALA A 188 10.85 8.44 -6.32
N VAL A 189 12.12 8.49 -6.74
CA VAL A 189 12.85 9.77 -6.93
C VAL A 189 12.32 10.62 -8.12
N LEU A 190 11.39 10.08 -8.90
CA LEU A 190 10.64 10.84 -9.91
C LEU A 190 9.79 11.96 -9.26
N SER A 191 9.22 11.71 -8.09
CA SER A 191 8.22 12.58 -7.45
C SER A 191 8.47 12.88 -5.98
N HIS A 192 9.33 12.12 -5.30
CA HIS A 192 9.54 12.20 -3.85
C HIS A 192 11.00 12.36 -3.47
N THR A 193 11.20 12.77 -2.20
CA THR A 193 12.50 12.90 -1.54
C THR A 193 12.44 12.34 -0.11
N GLY A 194 13.55 12.31 0.60
CA GLY A 194 13.60 12.03 2.03
C GLY A 194 12.78 10.81 2.47
N ASN A 195 11.90 10.99 3.45
CA ASN A 195 11.07 9.90 3.97
C ASN A 195 10.04 9.38 2.96
N GLY A 196 9.63 10.15 1.94
CA GLY A 196 8.79 9.65 0.85
C GLY A 196 9.50 8.55 0.06
N VAL A 197 10.77 8.76 -0.31
CA VAL A 197 11.60 7.73 -0.97
C VAL A 197 11.88 6.56 -0.03
N TYR A 198 12.19 6.82 1.23
CA TYR A 198 12.43 5.74 2.20
C TYR A 198 11.17 4.90 2.43
N GLY A 199 9.97 5.51 2.37
CA GLY A 199 8.69 4.79 2.43
C GLY A 199 8.53 3.78 1.31
N ALA A 200 8.81 4.19 0.07
CA ALA A 200 8.78 3.29 -1.08
C ALA A 200 9.79 2.14 -0.95
N MET A 201 11.03 2.45 -0.55
CA MET A 201 12.07 1.44 -0.32
C MET A 201 11.65 0.43 0.75
N TRP A 202 11.10 0.93 1.85
CA TRP A 202 10.62 0.13 2.97
C TRP A 202 9.45 -0.77 2.56
N ALA A 203 8.43 -0.22 1.90
CA ALA A 203 7.26 -0.99 1.46
C ALA A 203 7.63 -2.10 0.48
N ALA A 204 8.43 -1.80 -0.55
CA ALA A 204 8.92 -2.81 -1.48
C ALA A 204 9.71 -3.91 -0.80
N ALA A 205 10.59 -3.55 0.14
CA ALA A 205 11.38 -4.51 0.91
C ALA A 205 10.51 -5.36 1.85
N LEU A 206 9.49 -4.76 2.47
CA LEU A 206 8.53 -5.42 3.34
C LEU A 206 7.74 -6.49 2.58
N VAL A 207 7.21 -6.13 1.42
CA VAL A 207 6.52 -7.07 0.52
C VAL A 207 7.46 -8.18 0.04
N ALA A 208 8.68 -7.84 -0.40
CA ALA A 208 9.64 -8.83 -0.84
C ALA A 208 10.03 -9.83 0.28
N ALA A 209 10.20 -9.31 1.51
CA ALA A 209 10.53 -10.13 2.67
C ALA A 209 9.36 -11.05 3.10
N ALA A 210 8.12 -10.60 2.91
CA ALA A 210 6.93 -11.36 3.25
C ALA A 210 6.86 -12.73 2.53
N PHE A 211 7.44 -12.85 1.33
CA PHE A 211 7.51 -14.14 0.61
C PHE A 211 8.26 -15.24 1.36
N THR A 212 9.17 -14.90 2.25
CA THR A 212 10.00 -15.87 2.98
C THR A 212 9.89 -15.74 4.49
N ALA A 213 9.21 -14.72 4.98
CA ALA A 213 8.99 -14.51 6.39
C ALA A 213 7.94 -15.52 6.94
N ARG A 214 8.13 -15.90 8.20
CA ARG A 214 7.17 -16.77 8.93
C ARG A 214 6.13 -15.97 9.72
N ALA A 215 6.39 -14.69 9.93
CA ALA A 215 5.53 -13.77 10.66
C ALA A 215 5.79 -12.33 10.20
N PRO A 216 4.81 -11.41 10.38
CA PRO A 216 4.94 -10.01 9.98
C PRO A 216 6.17 -9.32 10.55
N ARG A 217 6.54 -9.64 11.80
CA ARG A 217 7.72 -9.07 12.48
C ARG A 217 9.01 -9.32 11.70
N ALA A 218 9.22 -10.50 11.20
CA ALA A 218 10.45 -10.82 10.45
C ALA A 218 10.53 -10.03 9.12
N ALA A 219 9.40 -9.80 8.46
CA ALA A 219 9.35 -8.97 7.26
C ALA A 219 9.65 -7.49 7.58
N LEU A 220 9.09 -6.96 8.68
CA LEU A 220 9.37 -5.59 9.16
C LEU A 220 10.85 -5.38 9.51
N ASP A 221 11.46 -6.33 10.20
CA ASP A 221 12.90 -6.27 10.53
C ASP A 221 13.77 -6.25 9.27
N ALA A 222 13.45 -7.07 8.27
CA ALA A 222 14.14 -7.09 6.98
C ALA A 222 13.98 -5.75 6.24
N ALA A 223 12.77 -5.17 6.22
CA ALA A 223 12.48 -3.90 5.58
C ALA A 223 13.22 -2.71 6.22
N LEU A 224 13.45 -2.74 7.52
CA LEU A 224 14.23 -1.71 8.21
C LEU A 224 15.73 -1.70 7.82
N THR A 225 16.24 -2.77 7.22
CA THR A 225 17.67 -2.87 6.83
C THR A 225 18.00 -2.07 5.56
N VAL A 226 17.00 -1.65 4.78
CA VAL A 226 17.21 -1.00 3.47
C VAL A 226 17.08 0.51 3.52
N ILE A 227 16.67 1.08 4.65
CA ILE A 227 16.51 2.52 4.86
C ILE A 227 17.48 3.05 5.92
N PRO A 228 17.83 4.36 5.90
CA PRO A 228 18.72 4.92 6.90
C PRO A 228 18.18 4.73 8.32
N ALA A 229 18.97 4.18 9.22
CA ALA A 229 18.58 3.91 10.60
C ALA A 229 18.18 5.18 11.38
N SER A 230 18.72 6.32 11.01
CA SER A 230 18.45 7.64 11.58
C SER A 230 17.23 8.36 10.95
N SER A 231 16.60 7.80 9.90
CA SER A 231 15.42 8.40 9.28
C SER A 231 14.24 8.45 10.26
N ARG A 232 13.34 9.44 10.07
CA ARG A 232 12.08 9.50 10.83
C ARG A 232 11.25 8.24 10.64
N LEU A 233 11.18 7.73 9.42
CA LEU A 233 10.48 6.49 9.08
C LEU A 233 11.01 5.31 9.89
N ALA A 234 12.34 5.08 9.90
CA ALA A 234 12.92 3.98 10.64
C ALA A 234 12.70 4.09 12.16
N ARG A 235 12.71 5.32 12.69
CA ARG A 235 12.43 5.55 14.11
C ARG A 235 10.98 5.21 14.47
N VAL A 236 10.00 5.68 13.68
CA VAL A 236 8.59 5.41 13.98
C VAL A 236 8.26 3.93 13.86
N VAL A 237 8.74 3.24 12.83
CA VAL A 237 8.54 1.79 12.69
C VAL A 237 9.13 1.03 13.89
N ARG A 238 10.37 1.34 14.30
CA ARG A 238 10.97 0.75 15.51
C ARG A 238 10.20 1.09 16.77
N ARG A 239 9.63 2.29 16.86
CA ARG A 239 8.82 2.71 17.99
C ARG A 239 7.58 1.84 18.14
N VAL A 240 6.82 1.63 17.06
CA VAL A 240 5.66 0.73 17.05
C VAL A 240 6.05 -0.69 17.45
N ILE A 241 7.16 -1.20 16.92
CA ILE A 241 7.69 -2.52 17.28
C ILE A 241 7.97 -2.59 18.79
N SER A 242 8.65 -1.60 19.36
CA SER A 242 8.98 -1.55 20.77
C SER A 242 7.75 -1.46 21.69
N LEU A 243 6.73 -0.70 21.27
CA LEU A 243 5.47 -0.60 22.02
C LEU A 243 4.73 -1.94 22.03
N HIS A 244 4.66 -2.62 20.88
CA HIS A 244 4.10 -3.97 20.78
C HIS A 244 4.87 -4.99 21.65
N GLU A 245 6.21 -4.95 21.64
CA GLU A 245 7.04 -5.80 22.51
C GLU A 245 6.80 -5.52 24.01
N SER A 246 6.52 -4.27 24.35
CA SER A 246 6.14 -3.84 25.69
C SER A 246 4.71 -4.22 26.08
N ARG A 247 4.00 -4.95 25.20
CA ARG A 247 2.62 -5.43 25.38
C ARG A 247 1.56 -4.34 25.54
N LEU A 248 1.80 -3.14 25.02
CA LEU A 248 0.73 -2.16 24.87
C LEU A 248 -0.31 -2.73 23.89
N ASN A 249 -1.56 -2.42 24.13
CA ASN A 249 -2.61 -2.77 23.17
C ASN A 249 -2.51 -1.89 21.90
N TRP A 250 -3.32 -2.22 20.90
CA TRP A 250 -3.31 -1.52 19.61
C TRP A 250 -3.70 -0.04 19.74
N GLU A 251 -4.72 0.26 20.53
CA GLU A 251 -5.22 1.62 20.77
C GLU A 251 -4.18 2.50 21.47
N GLU A 252 -3.53 1.99 22.50
CA GLU A 252 -2.46 2.69 23.24
C GLU A 252 -1.23 2.93 22.34
N THR A 253 -0.89 1.95 21.50
CA THR A 253 0.22 2.09 20.55
C THR A 253 -0.05 3.20 19.54
N LEU A 254 -1.25 3.23 18.94
CA LEU A 254 -1.59 4.27 17.98
C LEU A 254 -1.68 5.66 18.64
N ALA A 255 -2.27 5.77 19.82
CA ALA A 255 -2.32 7.05 20.55
C ALA A 255 -0.92 7.62 20.80
N THR A 256 0.03 6.76 21.24
CA THR A 256 1.44 7.15 21.43
C THR A 256 2.08 7.65 20.14
N VAL A 257 1.85 6.95 19.03
CA VAL A 257 2.44 7.32 17.73
C VAL A 257 1.81 8.61 17.18
N GLU A 258 0.52 8.80 17.34
CA GLU A 258 -0.19 10.03 16.96
C GLU A 258 0.43 11.25 17.65
N GLU A 259 0.72 11.15 18.95
CA GLU A 259 1.40 12.21 19.70
C GLU A 259 2.83 12.46 19.18
N GLU A 260 3.60 11.40 18.94
CA GLU A 260 5.00 11.49 18.48
C GLU A 260 5.12 11.98 17.02
N THR A 261 4.07 11.85 16.23
CA THR A 261 4.00 12.31 14.83
C THR A 261 3.13 13.54 14.64
N ALA A 262 2.67 14.17 15.73
CA ALA A 262 1.86 15.37 15.68
C ALA A 262 2.51 16.47 14.82
N GLY A 263 1.71 17.14 14.00
CA GLY A 263 2.18 18.14 13.04
C GLY A 263 2.60 17.60 11.67
N LEU A 264 2.66 16.27 11.49
CA LEU A 264 2.71 15.66 10.17
C LEU A 264 1.26 15.45 9.69
N GLY A 265 0.96 15.88 8.45
CA GLY A 265 -0.38 15.72 7.87
C GLY A 265 -0.77 14.25 7.69
N TRP A 266 -2.06 13.99 7.57
CA TRP A 266 -2.63 12.65 7.47
C TRP A 266 -2.14 11.82 6.26
N ILE A 267 -1.64 12.50 5.21
CA ILE A 267 -1.07 11.86 4.00
C ILE A 267 0.46 11.67 4.11
N HIS A 268 1.09 12.12 5.20
CA HIS A 268 2.55 12.02 5.32
C HIS A 268 2.99 10.56 5.53
N THR A 269 4.07 10.15 4.83
CA THR A 269 4.59 8.76 4.85
C THR A 269 4.84 8.21 6.25
N VAL A 270 5.38 9.02 7.17
CA VAL A 270 5.83 8.55 8.49
C VAL A 270 4.68 8.05 9.38
N PRO A 271 3.61 8.83 9.65
CA PRO A 271 2.50 8.32 10.48
C PRO A 271 1.77 7.15 9.81
N ASN A 272 1.63 7.16 8.49
CA ASN A 272 0.99 6.06 7.75
C ASN A 272 1.81 4.75 7.85
N ALA A 273 3.12 4.80 7.73
CA ALA A 273 3.97 3.63 7.97
C ALA A 273 3.85 3.06 9.39
N ALA A 274 3.58 3.91 10.40
CA ALA A 274 3.31 3.45 11.75
C ALA A 274 1.98 2.71 11.85
N VAL A 275 0.91 3.22 11.21
CA VAL A 275 -0.40 2.55 11.17
C VAL A 275 -0.30 1.19 10.45
N ILE A 276 0.38 1.12 9.30
CA ILE A 276 0.63 -0.13 8.58
C ILE A 276 1.40 -1.12 9.47
N THR A 277 2.46 -0.65 10.16
CA THR A 277 3.26 -1.48 11.06
C THR A 277 2.42 -2.03 12.21
N ALA A 278 1.58 -1.18 12.83
CA ALA A 278 0.67 -1.60 13.90
C ALA A 278 -0.35 -2.63 13.40
N GLY A 279 -0.98 -2.39 12.25
CA GLY A 279 -1.92 -3.33 11.64
C GLY A 279 -1.31 -4.71 11.42
N LEU A 280 -0.09 -4.77 10.89
CA LEU A 280 0.64 -6.01 10.65
C LEU A 280 0.99 -6.75 11.95
N LEU A 281 1.50 -6.04 12.96
CA LEU A 281 1.92 -6.65 14.23
C LEU A 281 0.73 -7.15 15.05
N TYR A 282 -0.30 -6.33 15.20
CA TYR A 282 -1.49 -6.68 15.97
C TYR A 282 -2.45 -7.60 15.21
N GLY A 283 -2.34 -7.66 13.87
CA GLY A 283 -3.00 -8.63 13.02
C GLY A 283 -2.42 -10.04 13.16
N ASP A 284 -1.13 -10.14 13.53
CA ASP A 284 -0.41 -11.38 13.86
C ASP A 284 -0.56 -12.50 12.80
N GLY A 285 -0.54 -12.09 11.52
CA GLY A 285 -0.66 -13.00 10.37
C GLY A 285 -2.10 -13.33 9.94
N ASP A 286 -3.11 -12.94 10.69
CA ASP A 286 -4.50 -13.02 10.24
C ASP A 286 -4.80 -11.90 9.25
N PHE A 287 -5.28 -12.26 8.05
CA PHE A 287 -5.57 -11.30 6.99
C PHE A 287 -6.65 -10.29 7.39
N THR A 288 -7.80 -10.80 7.84
CA THR A 288 -8.95 -9.96 8.22
C THR A 288 -8.58 -8.97 9.31
N ARG A 289 -7.94 -9.47 10.37
CA ARG A 289 -7.52 -8.66 11.50
C ARG A 289 -6.49 -7.61 11.08
N THR A 290 -5.55 -7.97 10.19
CA THR A 290 -4.55 -7.02 9.67
C THR A 290 -5.20 -5.87 8.94
N VAL A 291 -6.03 -6.12 7.92
CA VAL A 291 -6.62 -5.04 7.11
C VAL A 291 -7.60 -4.20 7.92
N THR A 292 -8.39 -4.81 8.78
CA THR A 292 -9.40 -4.09 9.57
C THR A 292 -8.78 -3.22 10.66
N LEU A 293 -7.76 -3.68 11.37
CA LEU A 293 -7.01 -2.85 12.32
C LEU A 293 -6.29 -1.71 11.61
N THR A 294 -5.69 -1.97 10.44
CA THR A 294 -5.01 -0.94 9.67
C THR A 294 -5.97 0.19 9.25
N VAL A 295 -7.11 -0.15 8.66
CA VAL A 295 -8.10 0.85 8.23
C VAL A 295 -8.70 1.59 9.42
N ARG A 296 -9.01 0.91 10.53
CA ARG A 296 -9.45 1.55 11.77
C ARG A 296 -8.42 2.50 12.37
N GLY A 297 -7.15 2.37 12.01
CA GLY A 297 -6.08 3.29 12.40
C GLY A 297 -6.24 4.70 11.85
N GLY A 298 -7.13 4.93 10.88
CA GLY A 298 -7.36 6.25 10.30
C GLY A 298 -6.24 6.70 9.35
N LEU A 299 -6.05 7.99 9.22
CA LEU A 299 -5.12 8.65 8.29
C LEU A 299 -5.50 8.36 6.83
N ASP A 300 -4.56 7.90 6.01
CA ASP A 300 -4.76 7.52 4.61
C ASP A 300 -5.19 6.04 4.55
N THR A 301 -6.47 5.82 4.78
CA THR A 301 -7.02 4.50 5.11
C THR A 301 -6.99 3.50 3.96
N ASP A 302 -7.23 3.94 2.74
CA ASP A 302 -7.20 3.10 1.54
C ASP A 302 -5.76 2.72 1.17
N SER A 303 -4.84 3.68 1.20
CA SER A 303 -3.40 3.48 1.01
C SER A 303 -2.81 2.53 2.06
N ASN A 304 -3.14 2.76 3.33
CA ASN A 304 -2.70 1.92 4.43
C ASN A 304 -3.26 0.51 4.33
N GLY A 305 -4.57 0.40 4.07
CA GLY A 305 -5.26 -0.87 3.84
C GLY A 305 -4.69 -1.64 2.66
N ALA A 306 -4.41 -0.95 1.55
CA ALA A 306 -3.79 -1.53 0.36
C ALA A 306 -2.42 -2.16 0.68
N THR A 307 -1.54 -1.40 1.31
CA THR A 307 -0.17 -1.88 1.62
C THR A 307 -0.19 -3.00 2.66
N ALA A 308 -0.96 -2.86 3.75
CA ALA A 308 -1.08 -3.91 4.77
C ALA A 308 -1.73 -5.18 4.20
N GLY A 309 -2.77 -5.03 3.37
CA GLY A 309 -3.43 -6.13 2.68
C GLY A 309 -2.50 -6.86 1.71
N SER A 310 -1.68 -6.12 0.95
CA SER A 310 -0.66 -6.68 0.08
C SER A 310 0.34 -7.56 0.86
N VAL A 311 0.88 -7.04 1.95
CA VAL A 311 1.83 -7.79 2.79
C VAL A 311 1.18 -9.02 3.42
N ALA A 312 -0.02 -8.87 3.99
CA ALA A 312 -0.77 -9.97 4.60
C ALA A 312 -1.13 -11.05 3.57
N GLY A 313 -1.57 -10.64 2.36
CA GLY A 313 -1.89 -11.55 1.27
C GLY A 313 -0.67 -12.33 0.75
N VAL A 314 0.51 -11.68 0.68
CA VAL A 314 1.77 -12.39 0.37
C VAL A 314 2.14 -13.38 1.47
N LEU A 315 1.96 -13.02 2.74
CA LEU A 315 2.29 -13.89 3.88
C LEU A 315 1.43 -15.15 3.91
N CYS A 316 0.10 -15.01 3.74
CA CYS A 316 -0.83 -16.13 3.84
C CYS A 316 -1.04 -16.90 2.52
N GLY A 317 -0.86 -16.23 1.35
CA GLY A 317 -1.26 -16.74 0.04
C GLY A 317 -2.73 -16.46 -0.28
N ALA A 318 -3.10 -16.48 -1.56
CA ALA A 318 -4.44 -16.17 -2.03
C ALA A 318 -5.50 -17.17 -1.51
N ASP A 319 -5.14 -18.45 -1.47
CA ASP A 319 -6.02 -19.52 -1.01
C ASP A 319 -6.44 -19.39 0.46
N ALA A 320 -5.66 -18.67 1.28
CA ALA A 320 -5.94 -18.44 2.69
C ALA A 320 -6.65 -17.10 2.97
N ILE A 321 -6.84 -16.24 1.97
CA ILE A 321 -7.63 -15.01 2.14
C ILE A 321 -9.11 -15.41 2.23
N PRO A 322 -9.85 -15.00 3.29
CA PRO A 322 -11.27 -15.35 3.41
C PRO A 322 -12.10 -14.81 2.25
N ALA A 323 -13.05 -15.63 1.78
CA ALA A 323 -13.83 -15.41 0.55
C ALA A 323 -14.58 -14.07 0.52
N GLN A 324 -15.05 -13.57 1.66
CA GLN A 324 -15.72 -12.27 1.75
C GLN A 324 -14.84 -11.10 1.26
N TRP A 325 -13.51 -11.23 1.29
CA TRP A 325 -12.58 -10.22 0.81
C TRP A 325 -12.29 -10.32 -0.70
N THR A 326 -12.43 -11.50 -1.29
CA THR A 326 -12.01 -11.77 -2.66
C THR A 326 -13.16 -11.96 -3.64
N GLU A 327 -14.23 -12.65 -3.23
CA GLU A 327 -15.38 -12.92 -4.10
C GLU A 327 -16.03 -11.66 -4.66
N PRO A 328 -16.27 -10.58 -3.86
CA PRO A 328 -16.90 -9.36 -4.37
C PRO A 328 -16.04 -8.62 -5.41
N LEU A 329 -14.74 -8.89 -5.47
CA LEU A 329 -13.83 -8.28 -6.47
C LEU A 329 -14.04 -8.85 -7.88
N GLU A 330 -14.74 -9.97 -8.04
CA GLU A 330 -15.11 -10.58 -9.35
C GLU A 330 -13.91 -10.72 -10.30
N ASP A 331 -12.71 -10.89 -9.75
CA ASP A 331 -11.45 -10.94 -10.52
C ASP A 331 -11.28 -9.75 -11.49
N ARG A 332 -11.74 -8.55 -11.12
CA ARG A 332 -11.78 -7.37 -12.00
C ARG A 332 -11.16 -6.13 -11.37
N VAL A 333 -10.26 -5.47 -12.11
CA VAL A 333 -9.65 -4.19 -11.76
C VAL A 333 -10.23 -3.07 -12.61
N ARG A 334 -10.68 -1.98 -11.96
CA ARG A 334 -10.90 -0.70 -12.64
C ARG A 334 -9.64 0.14 -12.52
N SER A 335 -9.18 0.68 -13.65
CA SER A 335 -7.93 1.43 -13.72
C SER A 335 -8.03 2.60 -14.68
N ALA A 336 -7.39 3.73 -14.35
CA ALA A 336 -7.21 4.85 -15.25
C ALA A 336 -5.98 4.70 -16.17
N VAL A 337 -5.15 3.69 -15.93
CA VAL A 337 -3.99 3.41 -16.79
C VAL A 337 -4.46 2.93 -18.16
N PHE A 338 -4.08 3.66 -19.19
CA PHE A 338 -4.51 3.36 -20.55
C PHE A 338 -4.17 1.92 -20.98
N GLY A 339 -5.20 1.17 -21.35
CA GLY A 339 -5.11 -0.23 -21.77
C GLY A 339 -5.27 -1.26 -20.64
N PHE A 340 -5.58 -0.82 -19.39
CA PHE A 340 -5.69 -1.73 -18.24
C PHE A 340 -7.06 -1.68 -17.53
N ASP A 341 -8.01 -0.85 -17.94
CA ASP A 341 -9.34 -0.85 -17.33
C ASP A 341 -10.08 -2.18 -17.61
N GLY A 342 -10.60 -2.78 -16.57
CA GLY A 342 -11.31 -4.06 -16.65
C GLY A 342 -10.40 -5.30 -16.75
N VAL A 343 -9.09 -5.17 -16.59
CA VAL A 343 -8.17 -6.32 -16.59
C VAL A 343 -8.45 -7.22 -15.39
N ARG A 344 -8.17 -8.52 -15.55
CA ARG A 344 -8.35 -9.50 -14.47
C ARG A 344 -7.22 -9.40 -13.45
N ILE A 345 -7.56 -9.49 -12.16
CA ILE A 345 -6.56 -9.54 -11.07
C ILE A 345 -5.64 -10.75 -11.27
N SER A 346 -6.21 -11.90 -11.58
CA SER A 346 -5.47 -13.13 -11.89
C SER A 346 -4.49 -12.98 -13.06
N GLU A 347 -4.83 -12.17 -14.07
CA GLU A 347 -3.94 -11.90 -15.21
C GLU A 347 -2.78 -10.97 -14.78
N LEU A 348 -3.03 -9.95 -13.98
CA LEU A 348 -1.96 -9.11 -13.42
C LEU A 348 -0.99 -9.95 -12.56
N ALA A 349 -1.54 -10.85 -11.74
CA ALA A 349 -0.72 -11.75 -10.92
C ALA A 349 0.13 -12.69 -11.78
N ARG A 350 -0.43 -13.31 -12.81
CA ARG A 350 0.30 -14.16 -13.74
C ARG A 350 1.47 -13.41 -14.39
N ARG A 351 1.22 -12.23 -14.93
CA ARG A 351 2.24 -11.34 -15.54
C ARG A 351 3.32 -10.94 -14.54
N THR A 352 2.94 -10.72 -13.27
CA THR A 352 3.90 -10.42 -12.19
C THR A 352 4.81 -11.63 -11.91
N VAL A 353 4.27 -12.85 -11.87
CA VAL A 353 5.05 -14.09 -11.68
C VAL A 353 6.07 -14.28 -12.80
N GLU A 354 5.73 -13.96 -14.05
CA GLU A 354 6.63 -14.07 -15.18
C GLU A 354 7.87 -13.16 -15.08
N LEU A 355 7.77 -12.06 -14.31
CA LEU A 355 8.87 -11.15 -14.03
C LEU A 355 9.64 -11.51 -12.75
N ALA A 356 9.04 -12.32 -11.88
CA ALA A 356 9.66 -12.65 -10.61
C ALA A 356 10.96 -13.44 -10.79
N GLY A 357 12.05 -12.93 -10.21
CA GLY A 357 13.36 -13.59 -10.24
C GLY A 357 14.19 -13.39 -11.51
N ARG A 358 13.73 -12.53 -12.45
CA ARG A 358 14.50 -12.14 -13.63
C ARG A 358 15.52 -11.03 -13.36
#